data_b389c6f66129a9a88dc2a23fd15b9296
#
_entry.id   b389c6f66129a9a88dc2a23fd15b9296
#
_cell.length_a   1.000
_cell.length_b   1.000
_cell.length_c   1.000
_cell.angle_alpha   90.00
_cell.angle_beta   90.00
_cell.angle_gamma   90.00
#
_symmetry.space_group_name_H-M   'P 1'
#
loop_
_entity.id
_entity.type
_entity.pdbx_description
1 polymer ?
#
loop_
_entity_poly.entity_id
_entity_poly.type
_entity_poly.pdbx_seq_one_letter_code
_entity_poly.pdbx_strand_id
1 'polypeptide(L)'
;LVVTVSIDNSERISRLLEKKGITHSVLNAKFHEREAQIVAQAGREGAVTIATNMAGRGTDILLGGNPDVLAEDLLREQGIDPEEATAQQLADAKASADEICQKERQHVLDAGGLCVIGTERHESRRIDNQLRGRGGRQGDPGITQFFVSCEDDLMRIFQGNQIGAMLNRIGIDEDTPIQNRSVTKMLEAAQKRIEGFNFDSRKNVVQYDNVINRHRRIVYLMR
;
A
#
# COMPACT_ATOMS: atom_id res chain seq x y z
N LEU A 1 -1.33 -6.66 4.37
CA LEU A 1 -1.09 -5.81 3.21
C LEU A 1 0.39 -5.46 3.12
N VAL A 2 1.08 -5.86 2.05
CA VAL A 2 2.48 -5.52 1.78
C VAL A 2 2.51 -4.40 0.74
N VAL A 3 3.18 -3.29 1.06
CA VAL A 3 3.23 -2.11 0.17
C VAL A 3 4.65 -1.87 -0.31
N THR A 4 4.80 -1.73 -1.62
CA THR A 4 6.08 -1.47 -2.30
C THR A 4 6.04 -0.13 -3.02
N VAL A 5 7.20 0.50 -3.24
CA VAL A 5 7.32 1.77 -3.98
C VAL A 5 7.30 1.53 -5.49
N SER A 6 7.84 0.40 -5.94
CA SER A 6 7.95 0.07 -7.36
C SER A 6 7.23 -1.22 -7.75
N ILE A 7 6.88 -1.33 -9.04
CA ILE A 7 6.30 -2.55 -9.62
C ILE A 7 7.32 -3.69 -9.55
N ASP A 8 8.59 -3.42 -9.84
CA ASP A 8 9.66 -4.44 -9.85
C ASP A 8 9.83 -5.08 -8.46
N ASN A 9 9.77 -4.27 -7.39
CA ASN A 9 9.81 -4.76 -6.02
C ASN A 9 8.57 -5.59 -5.69
N SER A 10 7.38 -5.21 -6.18
CA SER A 10 6.16 -6.00 -5.99
C SER A 10 6.27 -7.39 -6.64
N GLU A 11 6.78 -7.45 -7.86
CA GLU A 11 7.00 -8.72 -8.58
C GLU A 11 8.10 -9.58 -7.92
N ARG A 12 9.16 -8.95 -7.41
CA ARG A 12 10.23 -9.66 -6.67
C ARG A 12 9.68 -10.32 -5.40
N ILE A 13 8.88 -9.60 -4.62
CA ILE A 13 8.27 -10.12 -3.39
C ILE A 13 7.28 -11.22 -3.73
N SER A 14 6.46 -11.04 -4.78
CA SER A 14 5.53 -12.07 -5.26
C SER A 14 6.25 -13.37 -5.52
N ARG A 15 7.33 -13.35 -6.32
CA ARG A 15 8.13 -14.56 -6.60
C ARG A 15 8.73 -15.21 -5.34
N LEU A 16 9.09 -14.39 -4.33
CA LEU A 16 9.61 -14.93 -3.07
C LEU A 16 8.52 -15.60 -2.24
N LEU A 17 7.30 -15.05 -2.22
CA LEU A 17 6.15 -15.63 -1.53
C LEU A 17 5.69 -16.92 -2.23
N GLU A 18 5.68 -16.95 -3.57
CA GLU A 18 5.41 -18.16 -4.36
C GLU A 18 6.37 -19.29 -4.01
N LYS A 19 7.69 -18.99 -3.98
CA LYS A 19 8.71 -19.97 -3.58
C LYS A 19 8.52 -20.53 -2.17
N LYS A 20 7.90 -19.74 -1.28
CA LYS A 20 7.57 -20.14 0.08
C LYS A 20 6.19 -20.79 0.21
N GLY A 21 5.44 -20.94 -0.89
CA GLY A 21 4.09 -21.50 -0.89
C GLY A 21 3.04 -20.61 -0.21
N ILE A 22 3.28 -19.30 -0.12
CA ILE A 22 2.34 -18.35 0.49
C ILE A 22 1.42 -17.81 -0.61
N THR A 23 0.13 -18.14 -0.51
CA THR A 23 -0.91 -17.62 -1.41
C THR A 23 -1.04 -16.12 -1.22
N HIS A 24 -1.04 -15.35 -2.31
CA HIS A 24 -1.14 -13.90 -2.26
C HIS A 24 -1.74 -13.34 -3.55
N SER A 25 -2.23 -12.11 -3.47
CA SER A 25 -2.72 -11.33 -4.61
C SER A 25 -1.81 -10.13 -4.86
N VAL A 26 -1.62 -9.76 -6.14
CA VAL A 26 -0.78 -8.63 -6.53
C VAL A 26 -1.63 -7.53 -7.15
N LEU A 27 -1.56 -6.34 -6.57
CA LEU A 27 -2.19 -5.12 -7.04
C LEU A 27 -1.13 -4.18 -7.62
N ASN A 28 -1.06 -4.11 -8.93
CA ASN A 28 -0.21 -3.15 -9.61
C ASN A 28 -0.96 -2.53 -10.80
N ALA A 29 -0.40 -1.47 -11.38
CA ALA A 29 -1.01 -0.74 -12.50
C ALA A 29 -1.28 -1.58 -13.77
N LYS A 30 -0.83 -2.83 -13.81
CA LYS A 30 -1.05 -3.74 -14.94
C LYS A 30 -2.42 -4.44 -14.90
N PHE A 31 -3.11 -4.47 -13.75
CA PHE A 31 -4.32 -5.27 -13.53
C PHE A 31 -5.51 -4.47 -12.97
N HIS A 32 -5.83 -3.34 -13.59
CA HIS A 32 -6.90 -2.44 -13.12
C HIS A 32 -8.29 -3.08 -13.03
N GLU A 33 -8.63 -4.01 -13.94
CA GLU A 33 -9.97 -4.60 -13.99
C GLU A 33 -10.29 -5.46 -12.76
N ARG A 34 -9.28 -6.05 -12.12
CA ARG A 34 -9.43 -6.89 -10.92
C ARG A 34 -9.12 -6.16 -9.62
N GLU A 35 -8.72 -4.89 -9.70
CA GLU A 35 -8.27 -4.14 -8.53
C GLU A 35 -9.34 -4.06 -7.46
N ALA A 36 -10.58 -3.72 -7.84
CA ALA A 36 -11.68 -3.58 -6.91
C ALA A 36 -12.02 -4.90 -6.18
N GLN A 37 -12.00 -6.03 -6.90
CA GLN A 37 -12.26 -7.36 -6.33
C GLN A 37 -11.16 -7.77 -5.34
N ILE A 38 -9.88 -7.58 -5.72
CA ILE A 38 -8.75 -7.94 -4.86
C ILE A 38 -8.76 -7.06 -3.58
N VAL A 39 -9.03 -5.75 -3.70
CA VAL A 39 -9.09 -4.86 -2.55
C VAL A 39 -10.27 -5.20 -1.63
N ALA A 40 -11.41 -5.57 -2.20
CA ALA A 40 -12.59 -5.98 -1.45
C ALA A 40 -12.32 -7.20 -0.54
N GLN A 41 -11.43 -8.10 -0.96
CA GLN A 41 -11.08 -9.32 -0.22
C GLN A 41 -9.75 -9.20 0.56
N ALA A 42 -9.06 -8.05 0.48
CA ALA A 42 -7.75 -7.86 1.13
C ALA A 42 -7.81 -7.86 2.68
N GLY A 43 -8.99 -7.70 3.26
CA GLY A 43 -9.20 -7.71 4.71
C GLY A 43 -9.62 -9.06 5.29
N ARG A 44 -9.67 -10.12 4.49
CA ARG A 44 -10.02 -11.48 4.95
C ARG A 44 -8.92 -12.09 5.79
N GLU A 45 -9.28 -13.07 6.61
CA GLU A 45 -8.35 -13.82 7.43
C GLU A 45 -7.29 -14.51 6.57
N GLY A 46 -6.01 -14.35 6.92
CA GLY A 46 -4.89 -14.95 6.19
C GLY A 46 -4.61 -14.36 4.80
N ALA A 47 -5.40 -13.41 4.32
CA ALA A 47 -5.18 -12.80 3.01
C ALA A 47 -3.88 -11.98 2.97
N VAL A 48 -3.04 -12.28 1.98
CA VAL A 48 -1.83 -11.53 1.70
C VAL A 48 -1.98 -10.79 0.38
N THR A 49 -1.94 -9.46 0.44
CA THR A 49 -2.04 -8.62 -0.75
C THR A 49 -0.78 -7.78 -0.88
N ILE A 50 -0.13 -7.83 -2.03
CA ILE A 50 1.00 -6.96 -2.38
C ILE A 50 0.45 -5.82 -3.23
N ALA A 51 0.69 -4.57 -2.82
CA ALA A 51 0.21 -3.41 -3.55
C ALA A 51 1.33 -2.40 -3.79
N THR A 52 1.34 -1.75 -4.95
CA THR A 52 2.12 -0.51 -5.11
C THR A 52 1.38 0.64 -4.44
N ASN A 53 2.10 1.71 -4.09
CA ASN A 53 1.58 2.84 -3.32
C ASN A 53 0.30 3.48 -3.89
N MET A 54 0.07 3.37 -5.20
CA MET A 54 -1.08 3.97 -5.87
C MET A 54 -2.28 3.02 -5.99
N ALA A 55 -2.07 1.70 -5.87
CA ALA A 55 -3.13 0.72 -6.00
C ALA A 55 -4.09 0.75 -4.81
N GLY A 56 -5.37 0.62 -5.06
CA GLY A 56 -6.44 0.64 -4.05
C GLY A 56 -6.64 2.00 -3.37
N ARG A 57 -6.19 3.11 -3.97
CA ARG A 57 -6.43 4.45 -3.41
C ARG A 57 -7.90 4.82 -3.50
N GLY A 58 -8.48 5.25 -2.37
CA GLY A 58 -9.89 5.64 -2.30
C GLY A 58 -10.83 4.48 -1.98
N THR A 59 -10.35 3.23 -1.98
CA THR A 59 -11.14 2.05 -1.59
C THR A 59 -10.87 1.70 -0.13
N ASP A 60 -11.90 1.37 0.61
CA ASP A 60 -11.80 0.92 1.99
C ASP A 60 -11.53 -0.58 2.05
N ILE A 61 -10.64 -1.01 2.94
CA ILE A 61 -10.37 -2.42 3.20
C ILE A 61 -11.23 -2.82 4.40
N LEU A 62 -12.25 -3.61 4.15
CA LEU A 62 -13.15 -4.11 5.17
C LEU A 62 -12.54 -5.35 5.83
N LEU A 63 -12.40 -5.34 7.14
CA LEU A 63 -11.95 -6.52 7.89
C LEU A 63 -13.00 -7.64 7.76
N GLY A 64 -12.54 -8.84 7.42
CA GLY A 64 -13.39 -9.98 7.07
C GLY A 64 -13.77 -10.04 5.59
N GLY A 65 -13.45 -9.00 4.79
CA GLY A 65 -13.81 -8.91 3.38
C GLY A 65 -15.14 -8.22 3.10
N ASN A 66 -15.48 -8.10 1.82
CA ASN A 66 -16.74 -7.53 1.36
C ASN A 66 -17.74 -8.68 1.07
N PRO A 67 -18.88 -8.77 1.78
CA PRO A 67 -19.83 -9.85 1.61
C PRO A 67 -20.51 -9.85 0.23
N ASP A 68 -20.71 -8.69 -0.39
CA ASP A 68 -21.33 -8.63 -1.73
C ASP A 68 -20.44 -9.31 -2.77
N VAL A 69 -19.12 -9.03 -2.75
CA VAL A 69 -18.14 -9.65 -3.66
C VAL A 69 -17.98 -11.15 -3.34
N LEU A 70 -17.97 -11.51 -2.04
CA LEU A 70 -17.87 -12.91 -1.64
C LEU A 70 -19.09 -13.72 -2.08
N ALA A 71 -20.30 -13.13 -2.02
CA ALA A 71 -21.52 -13.79 -2.51
C ALA A 71 -21.46 -14.10 -4.00
N GLU A 72 -20.93 -13.16 -4.82
CA GLU A 72 -20.70 -13.42 -6.25
C GLU A 72 -19.70 -14.56 -6.47
N ASP A 73 -18.61 -14.57 -5.70
CA ASP A 73 -17.59 -15.63 -5.81
C ASP A 73 -18.18 -17.00 -5.41
N LEU A 74 -19.00 -17.06 -4.36
CA LEU A 74 -19.70 -18.29 -3.94
C LEU A 74 -20.67 -18.80 -5.01
N LEU A 75 -21.39 -17.90 -5.71
CA LEU A 75 -22.26 -18.29 -6.83
C LEU A 75 -21.43 -18.86 -8.01
N ARG A 76 -20.32 -18.22 -8.34
CA ARG A 76 -19.42 -18.70 -9.40
C ARG A 76 -18.83 -20.07 -9.08
N GLU A 77 -18.45 -20.33 -7.82
CA GLU A 77 -17.99 -21.63 -7.34
C GLU A 77 -19.07 -22.72 -7.48
N GLN A 78 -20.35 -22.35 -7.34
CA GLN A 78 -21.48 -23.26 -7.59
C GLN A 78 -21.81 -23.40 -9.09
N GLY A 79 -21.06 -22.74 -9.98
CA GLY A 79 -21.32 -22.77 -11.42
C GLY A 79 -22.49 -21.90 -11.87
N ILE A 80 -22.92 -20.96 -11.04
CA ILE A 80 -24.03 -20.03 -11.30
C ILE A 80 -23.43 -18.68 -11.67
N ASP A 81 -23.84 -18.13 -12.81
CA ASP A 81 -23.48 -16.76 -13.16
C ASP A 81 -24.26 -15.79 -12.24
N PRO A 82 -23.59 -14.86 -11.53
CA PRO A 82 -24.26 -13.88 -10.67
C PRO A 82 -25.33 -13.04 -11.38
N GLU A 83 -25.16 -12.78 -12.69
CA GLU A 83 -26.16 -12.04 -13.49
C GLU A 83 -27.41 -12.87 -13.82
N GLU A 84 -27.29 -14.20 -13.84
CA GLU A 84 -28.38 -15.15 -14.13
C GLU A 84 -28.98 -15.77 -12.86
N ALA A 85 -28.43 -15.46 -11.68
CA ALA A 85 -28.86 -16.03 -10.41
C ALA A 85 -30.28 -15.59 -10.05
N THR A 86 -31.09 -16.52 -9.52
CA THR A 86 -32.41 -16.21 -9.00
C THR A 86 -32.30 -15.36 -7.73
N ALA A 87 -33.35 -14.59 -7.43
CA ALA A 87 -33.40 -13.75 -6.22
C ALA A 87 -33.17 -14.56 -4.93
N GLN A 88 -33.64 -15.82 -4.90
CA GLN A 88 -33.46 -16.72 -3.76
C GLN A 88 -31.98 -17.15 -3.63
N GLN A 89 -31.34 -17.56 -4.73
CA GLN A 89 -29.95 -17.96 -4.74
C GLN A 89 -29.02 -16.82 -4.33
N LEU A 90 -29.31 -15.60 -4.81
CA LEU A 90 -28.57 -14.41 -4.41
C LEU A 90 -28.72 -14.10 -2.92
N ALA A 91 -29.96 -14.24 -2.38
CA ALA A 91 -30.23 -14.00 -0.96
C ALA A 91 -29.49 -15.03 -0.08
N ASP A 92 -29.54 -16.31 -0.45
CA ASP A 92 -28.89 -17.40 0.29
C ASP A 92 -27.34 -17.27 0.23
N ALA A 93 -26.78 -16.94 -0.94
CA ALA A 93 -25.35 -16.68 -1.08
C ALA A 93 -24.91 -15.47 -0.25
N LYS A 94 -25.71 -14.40 -0.23
CA LYS A 94 -25.43 -13.20 0.55
C LYS A 94 -25.48 -13.47 2.06
N ALA A 95 -26.47 -14.21 2.54
CA ALA A 95 -26.56 -14.61 3.94
C ALA A 95 -25.35 -15.47 4.37
N SER A 96 -24.92 -16.40 3.51
CA SER A 96 -23.74 -17.22 3.75
C SER A 96 -22.45 -16.38 3.76
N ALA A 97 -22.31 -15.45 2.83
CA ALA A 97 -21.17 -14.54 2.75
C ALA A 97 -21.09 -13.62 3.99
N ASP A 98 -22.22 -13.07 4.44
CA ASP A 98 -22.28 -12.24 5.64
C ASP A 98 -21.82 -13.00 6.89
N GLU A 99 -22.25 -14.25 7.04
CA GLU A 99 -21.85 -15.10 8.17
C GLU A 99 -20.33 -15.38 8.15
N ILE A 100 -19.79 -15.71 6.98
CA ILE A 100 -18.34 -15.94 6.79
C ILE A 100 -17.57 -14.68 7.11
N CYS A 101 -17.94 -13.54 6.51
CA CYS A 101 -17.27 -12.26 6.71
C CYS A 101 -17.29 -11.82 8.19
N GLN A 102 -18.39 -12.03 8.90
CA GLN A 102 -18.48 -11.70 10.33
C GLN A 102 -17.55 -12.57 11.18
N LYS A 103 -17.46 -13.86 10.92
CA LYS A 103 -16.55 -14.77 11.62
C LYS A 103 -15.09 -14.39 11.35
N GLU A 104 -14.72 -14.22 10.08
CA GLU A 104 -13.37 -13.82 9.71
C GLU A 104 -13.00 -12.45 10.29
N ARG A 105 -13.95 -11.50 10.30
CA ARG A 105 -13.75 -10.19 10.93
C ARG A 105 -13.36 -10.31 12.39
N GLN A 106 -14.07 -11.16 13.15
CA GLN A 106 -13.75 -11.34 14.57
C GLN A 106 -12.34 -11.93 14.75
N HIS A 107 -11.98 -12.95 13.96
CA HIS A 107 -10.63 -13.53 14.02
C HIS A 107 -9.55 -12.52 13.68
N VAL A 108 -9.77 -11.68 12.65
CA VAL A 108 -8.83 -10.63 12.27
C VAL A 108 -8.71 -9.57 13.36
N LEU A 109 -9.80 -9.18 14.02
CA LEU A 109 -9.79 -8.24 15.14
C LEU A 109 -9.02 -8.80 16.34
N ASP A 110 -9.24 -10.06 16.68
CA ASP A 110 -8.56 -10.76 17.78
C ASP A 110 -7.05 -10.92 17.51
N ALA A 111 -6.67 -11.03 16.23
CA ALA A 111 -5.28 -11.04 15.78
C ALA A 111 -4.60 -9.65 15.77
N GLY A 112 -5.35 -8.58 16.05
CA GLY A 112 -4.83 -7.20 16.07
C GLY A 112 -5.14 -6.37 14.83
N GLY A 113 -6.07 -6.82 13.97
CA GLY A 113 -6.56 -6.11 12.80
C GLY A 113 -5.63 -6.19 11.58
N LEU A 114 -5.79 -5.25 10.66
CA LEU A 114 -5.01 -5.23 9.42
C LEU A 114 -3.53 -4.91 9.70
N CYS A 115 -2.65 -5.81 9.26
CA CYS A 115 -1.21 -5.58 9.27
C CYS A 115 -0.75 -4.95 7.95
N VAL A 116 -0.15 -3.75 8.02
CA VAL A 116 0.41 -3.04 6.88
C VAL A 116 1.94 -3.06 6.96
N ILE A 117 2.57 -3.68 5.98
CA ILE A 117 4.02 -3.80 5.88
C ILE A 117 4.50 -2.93 4.72
N GLY A 118 5.30 -1.90 5.01
CA GLY A 118 6.02 -1.14 3.99
C GLY A 118 7.41 -1.74 3.80
N THR A 119 7.79 -2.04 2.56
CA THR A 119 9.09 -2.64 2.24
C THR A 119 10.22 -1.61 2.15
N GLU A 120 9.85 -0.34 2.10
CA GLU A 120 10.73 0.81 2.03
C GLU A 120 9.96 2.08 2.42
N ARG A 121 10.65 3.21 2.58
CA ARG A 121 10.00 4.50 2.87
C ARG A 121 9.84 5.29 1.57
N HIS A 122 8.75 6.04 1.47
CA HIS A 122 8.52 6.95 0.34
C HIS A 122 9.25 8.27 0.54
N GLU A 123 9.47 9.01 -0.54
CA GLU A 123 10.04 10.36 -0.49
C GLU A 123 9.18 11.36 0.31
N SER A 124 7.87 11.11 0.39
CA SER A 124 6.93 11.95 1.11
C SER A 124 6.33 11.23 2.31
N ARG A 125 6.47 11.84 3.51
CA ARG A 125 5.85 11.38 4.75
C ARG A 125 4.33 11.25 4.63
N ARG A 126 3.71 12.08 3.79
CA ARG A 126 2.27 12.02 3.54
C ARG A 126 1.84 10.67 2.96
N ILE A 127 2.62 10.10 2.06
CA ILE A 127 2.35 8.78 1.47
C ILE A 127 2.48 7.70 2.55
N ASP A 128 3.55 7.72 3.35
CA ASP A 128 3.73 6.78 4.45
C ASP A 128 2.57 6.87 5.46
N ASN A 129 2.09 8.08 5.77
CA ASN A 129 0.96 8.26 6.67
C ASN A 129 -0.36 7.77 6.05
N GLN A 130 -0.54 7.91 4.73
CA GLN A 130 -1.68 7.31 4.03
C GLN A 130 -1.66 5.78 4.10
N LEU A 131 -0.49 5.17 4.03
CA LEU A 131 -0.33 3.73 4.19
C LEU A 131 -0.61 3.28 5.62
N ARG A 132 -0.08 4.00 6.61
CA ARG A 132 -0.41 3.76 8.02
C ARG A 132 -1.91 3.88 8.29
N GLY A 133 -2.57 4.84 7.64
CA GLY A 133 -4.02 5.04 7.72
C GLY A 133 -4.85 3.96 7.00
N ARG A 134 -4.23 2.97 6.35
CA ARG A 134 -4.93 1.79 5.84
C ARG A 134 -5.30 0.82 6.95
N GLY A 135 -4.43 0.69 7.95
CA GLY A 135 -4.74 -0.02 9.19
C GLY A 135 -5.46 0.90 10.18
N GLY A 136 -6.29 0.34 11.06
CA GLY A 136 -6.97 1.10 12.11
C GLY A 136 -8.09 2.02 11.64
N ARG A 137 -8.76 1.71 10.53
CA ARG A 137 -9.90 2.48 10.04
C ARG A 137 -11.12 2.27 10.92
N GLN A 138 -11.95 3.30 11.03
CA GLN A 138 -13.21 3.29 11.80
C GLN A 138 -13.04 2.87 13.27
N GLY A 139 -11.83 3.02 13.83
CA GLY A 139 -11.54 2.62 15.21
C GLY A 139 -11.11 1.16 15.37
N ASP A 140 -11.04 0.39 14.30
CA ASP A 140 -10.51 -0.97 14.34
C ASP A 140 -9.01 -0.97 14.68
N PRO A 141 -8.49 -2.00 15.37
CA PRO A 141 -7.06 -2.15 15.59
C PRO A 141 -6.30 -2.35 14.29
N GLY A 142 -5.02 -2.03 14.28
CA GLY A 142 -4.16 -2.24 13.12
C GLY A 142 -2.69 -2.12 13.47
N ILE A 143 -1.85 -2.85 12.75
CA ILE A 143 -0.40 -2.86 12.94
C ILE A 143 0.24 -2.31 11.67
N THR A 144 1.21 -1.41 11.83
CA THR A 144 1.98 -0.89 10.70
C THR A 144 3.47 -0.97 10.98
N GLN A 145 4.20 -1.58 10.08
CA GLN A 145 5.65 -1.71 10.18
C GLN A 145 6.31 -1.38 8.83
N PHE A 146 7.39 -0.59 8.88
CA PHE A 146 8.23 -0.32 7.72
C PHE A 146 9.58 -1.01 7.89
N PHE A 147 10.00 -1.70 6.85
CA PHE A 147 11.36 -2.24 6.72
C PHE A 147 12.13 -1.32 5.78
N VAL A 148 13.32 -0.92 6.19
CA VAL A 148 14.14 0.05 5.46
C VAL A 148 15.55 -0.48 5.36
N SER A 149 16.12 -0.46 4.16
CA SER A 149 17.51 -0.79 3.90
C SER A 149 18.36 0.47 3.72
N CYS A 150 19.64 0.39 4.06
CA CYS A 150 20.60 1.45 3.72
C CYS A 150 20.81 1.59 2.20
N GLU A 151 20.39 0.58 1.43
CA GLU A 151 20.47 0.57 -0.03
C GLU A 151 19.24 1.19 -0.71
N ASP A 152 18.16 1.47 0.04
CA ASP A 152 16.96 2.10 -0.49
C ASP A 152 17.30 3.47 -1.10
N ASP A 153 16.61 3.85 -2.17
CA ASP A 153 16.89 5.10 -2.90
C ASP A 153 16.84 6.33 -2.01
N LEU A 154 15.90 6.36 -1.06
CA LEU A 154 15.82 7.42 -0.06
C LEU A 154 17.10 7.50 0.79
N MET A 155 17.66 6.38 1.19
CA MET A 155 18.89 6.32 1.99
C MET A 155 20.12 6.64 1.16
N ARG A 156 20.19 6.22 -0.09
CA ARG A 156 21.31 6.52 -1.02
C ARG A 156 21.51 8.02 -1.22
N ILE A 157 20.41 8.80 -1.29
CA ILE A 157 20.46 10.27 -1.40
C ILE A 157 21.07 10.91 -0.15
N PHE A 158 20.93 10.28 1.04
CA PHE A 158 21.38 10.81 2.34
C PHE A 158 22.56 10.05 2.96
N GLN A 159 23.52 9.64 2.15
CA GLN A 159 24.76 9.01 2.64
C GLN A 159 24.55 7.63 3.29
N GLY A 160 23.58 6.86 2.83
CA GLY A 160 23.32 5.49 3.29
C GLY A 160 24.60 4.62 3.28
N ASN A 161 25.49 4.84 2.31
CA ASN A 161 26.78 4.16 2.24
C ASN A 161 27.69 4.44 3.45
N GLN A 162 27.62 5.64 4.05
CA GLN A 162 28.40 5.97 5.26
C GLN A 162 27.82 5.30 6.49
N ILE A 163 26.51 5.17 6.54
CA ILE A 163 25.81 4.49 7.64
C ILE A 163 26.06 2.99 7.57
N GLY A 164 25.95 2.38 6.39
CA GLY A 164 26.30 0.98 6.16
C GLY A 164 27.74 0.69 6.56
N ALA A 165 28.69 1.52 6.13
CA ALA A 165 30.10 1.39 6.50
C ALA A 165 30.34 1.56 8.02
N MET A 166 29.57 2.42 8.69
CA MET A 166 29.64 2.58 10.14
C MET A 166 29.07 1.36 10.88
N LEU A 167 27.96 0.83 10.43
CA LEU A 167 27.33 -0.37 10.99
C LEU A 167 28.24 -1.60 10.83
N ASN A 168 28.86 -1.77 9.66
CA ASN A 168 29.83 -2.83 9.41
C ASN A 168 31.08 -2.71 10.32
N ARG A 169 31.54 -1.48 10.63
CA ARG A 169 32.64 -1.26 11.58
C ARG A 169 32.29 -1.61 13.02
N ILE A 170 31.01 -1.52 13.39
CA ILE A 170 30.52 -1.89 14.74
C ILE A 170 30.29 -3.40 14.82
N GLY A 171 30.40 -4.14 13.71
CA GLY A 171 30.22 -5.59 13.66
C GLY A 171 28.77 -6.03 13.74
N ILE A 172 27.85 -5.16 13.32
CA ILE A 172 26.44 -5.53 13.19
C ILE A 172 26.28 -6.24 11.84
N ASP A 173 25.78 -7.48 11.91
CA ASP A 173 25.54 -8.32 10.75
C ASP A 173 24.46 -7.70 9.82
N GLU A 174 24.63 -7.81 8.50
CA GLU A 174 23.73 -7.19 7.51
C GLU A 174 22.27 -7.62 7.66
N ASP A 175 22.03 -8.83 8.16
CA ASP A 175 20.71 -9.40 8.38
C ASP A 175 20.09 -9.04 9.75
N THR A 176 20.81 -8.29 10.62
CA THR A 176 20.30 -7.95 11.95
C THR A 176 19.39 -6.73 11.91
N PRO A 177 18.10 -6.85 12.25
CA PRO A 177 17.17 -5.73 12.24
C PRO A 177 17.53 -4.72 13.37
N ILE A 178 17.80 -3.48 12.98
CA ILE A 178 18.14 -2.41 13.91
C ILE A 178 16.88 -1.61 14.25
N GLN A 179 16.38 -1.77 15.47
CA GLN A 179 15.29 -0.95 16.01
C GLN A 179 15.86 0.14 16.93
N ASN A 180 16.10 1.33 16.36
CA ASN A 180 16.63 2.46 17.13
C ASN A 180 15.88 3.75 16.81
N ARG A 181 15.46 4.48 17.87
CA ARG A 181 14.79 5.77 17.74
C ARG A 181 15.64 6.82 16.99
N SER A 182 16.95 6.76 17.11
CA SER A 182 17.85 7.68 16.41
C SER A 182 17.83 7.44 14.89
N VAL A 183 17.77 6.19 14.45
CA VAL A 183 17.63 5.82 13.03
C VAL A 183 16.29 6.31 12.50
N THR A 184 15.21 6.13 13.24
CA THR A 184 13.88 6.63 12.85
C THR A 184 13.89 8.16 12.68
N LYS A 185 14.45 8.92 13.62
CA LYS A 185 14.57 10.38 13.52
C LYS A 185 15.41 10.82 12.32
N MET A 186 16.48 10.08 12.02
CA MET A 186 17.33 10.36 10.86
C MET A 186 16.58 10.15 9.55
N LEU A 187 15.80 9.06 9.43
CA LEU A 187 14.94 8.81 8.28
C LEU A 187 13.90 9.90 8.09
N GLU A 188 13.25 10.35 9.17
CA GLU A 188 12.30 11.46 9.13
C GLU A 188 12.94 12.78 8.69
N ALA A 189 14.16 13.06 9.16
CA ALA A 189 14.92 14.23 8.75
C ALA A 189 15.30 14.16 7.27
N ALA A 190 15.70 12.99 6.77
CA ALA A 190 15.99 12.73 5.37
C ALA A 190 14.76 12.98 4.49
N GLN A 191 13.61 12.40 4.83
CA GLN A 191 12.35 12.63 4.12
C GLN A 191 11.97 14.11 4.09
N LYS A 192 12.06 14.80 5.23
CA LYS A 192 11.77 16.24 5.31
C LYS A 192 12.65 17.08 4.38
N ARG A 193 13.89 16.70 4.20
CA ARG A 193 14.85 17.39 3.33
C ARG A 193 14.50 17.18 1.85
N ILE A 194 14.13 15.96 1.45
CA ILE A 194 13.66 15.66 0.09
C ILE A 194 12.35 16.38 -0.19
N GLU A 195 11.40 16.38 0.76
CA GLU A 195 10.15 17.14 0.62
C GLU A 195 10.42 18.61 0.37
N GLY A 196 11.39 19.22 1.08
CA GLY A 196 11.82 20.61 0.89
C GLY A 196 12.40 20.82 -0.52
N PHE A 197 13.33 20.00 -0.95
CA PHE A 197 13.92 20.08 -2.28
C PHE A 197 12.85 19.95 -3.39
N ASN A 198 11.98 18.97 -3.29
CA ASN A 198 10.88 18.77 -4.23
C ASN A 198 9.87 19.92 -4.20
N PHE A 199 9.64 20.55 -3.05
CA PHE A 199 8.81 21.73 -2.93
C PHE A 199 9.44 22.94 -3.66
N ASP A 200 10.71 23.23 -3.43
CA ASP A 200 11.43 24.32 -4.08
C ASP A 200 11.49 24.12 -5.60
N SER A 201 11.74 22.90 -6.05
CA SER A 201 11.72 22.56 -7.48
C SER A 201 10.37 22.87 -8.11
N ARG A 202 9.27 22.39 -7.50
CA ARG A 202 7.90 22.68 -7.98
C ARG A 202 7.58 24.18 -7.95
N LYS A 203 8.02 24.89 -6.91
CA LYS A 203 7.83 26.34 -6.80
C LYS A 203 8.50 27.07 -7.95
N ASN A 204 9.73 26.70 -8.30
CA ASN A 204 10.45 27.28 -9.43
C ASN A 204 9.73 27.02 -10.75
N VAL A 205 9.25 25.78 -10.99
CA VAL A 205 8.47 25.46 -12.20
C VAL A 205 7.21 26.33 -12.29
N VAL A 206 6.47 26.50 -11.20
CA VAL A 206 5.27 27.35 -11.17
C VAL A 206 5.62 28.83 -11.45
N GLN A 207 6.76 29.32 -10.96
CA GLN A 207 7.20 30.68 -11.26
C GLN A 207 7.47 30.89 -12.76
N TYR A 208 8.12 29.94 -13.42
CA TYR A 208 8.31 29.98 -14.88
C TYR A 208 6.97 29.91 -15.63
N ASP A 209 6.07 29.02 -15.23
CA ASP A 209 4.76 28.87 -15.86
C ASP A 209 3.92 30.14 -15.72
N ASN A 210 4.00 30.84 -14.61
CA ASN A 210 3.32 32.13 -14.40
C ASN A 210 3.76 33.21 -15.41
N VAL A 211 5.04 33.25 -15.79
CA VAL A 211 5.55 34.17 -16.81
C VAL A 211 4.96 33.80 -18.17
N ILE A 212 4.97 32.55 -18.54
CA ILE A 212 4.40 32.04 -19.81
C ILE A 212 2.90 32.32 -19.86
N ASN A 213 2.18 32.09 -18.76
CA ASN A 213 0.74 32.37 -18.68
C ASN A 213 0.42 33.87 -18.82
N ARG A 214 1.27 34.76 -18.30
CA ARG A 214 1.13 36.21 -18.51
C ARG A 214 1.30 36.56 -19.98
N HIS A 215 2.31 36.04 -20.67
CA HIS A 215 2.50 36.23 -22.10
C HIS A 215 1.30 35.70 -22.89
N ARG A 216 0.83 34.51 -22.58
CA ARG A 216 -0.34 33.89 -23.23
C ARG A 216 -1.59 34.79 -23.09
N ARG A 217 -1.86 35.33 -21.90
CA ARG A 217 -2.99 36.25 -21.67
C ARG A 217 -2.88 37.51 -22.50
N ILE A 218 -1.69 38.12 -22.60
CA ILE A 218 -1.47 39.33 -23.43
C ILE A 218 -1.76 39.03 -24.87
N VAL A 219 -1.26 37.92 -25.43
CA VAL A 219 -1.49 37.52 -26.82
C VAL A 219 -3.00 37.28 -27.09
N TYR A 220 -3.71 36.63 -26.17
CA TYR A 220 -5.15 36.40 -26.33
C TYR A 220 -5.99 37.67 -26.22
N LEU A 221 -5.53 38.66 -25.45
CA LEU A 221 -6.23 39.95 -25.35
C LEU A 221 -5.98 40.84 -26.56
N MET A 222 -4.89 40.63 -27.29
CA MET A 222 -4.59 41.38 -28.52
C MET A 222 -5.23 40.76 -29.77
N ARG A 223 -5.82 39.57 -29.69
CA ARG A 223 -6.49 38.86 -30.77
C ARG A 223 -8.02 39.09 -30.74
#